data_745388c7022b812ae2f75bb5fe7e574f
#
_entry.id   745388c7022b812ae2f75bb5fe7e574f
#
_cell.length_a   1.000
_cell.length_b   1.000
_cell.length_c   1.000
_cell.angle_alpha   90.00
_cell.angle_beta   90.00
_cell.angle_gamma   90.00
#
_symmetry.space_group_name_H-M   'P 1'
#
loop_
_entity.id
_entity.type
_entity.pdbx_description
1 polymer ?
#
loop_
_entity_poly.entity_id
_entity_poly.type
_entity_poly.pdbx_seq_one_letter_code
_entity_poly.pdbx_strand_id
1 'polypeptide(L)'
;RNTQSFIASAQASMPVDSMGKPWNGEYVVTSGNLVLDLLHNFFLECGARTHKMRVYEMTDHPTAREMIGYLLVRGGTHIVAYARALEMATGVDVTKMLPIPNLDNRVFDTARKFEEQGLGNVLFTWNYEGDYKDIDKIWKGPHPTTNEPLVVIEGMPKGGKVPDLDELPEEFAPGIGPDEFQMIAKRLMANM
;
A
#
# COMPACT_ATOMS: atom_id res chain seq x y z
N ARG A 1 7.84 4.25 -29.90
CA ARG A 1 7.06 4.94 -28.88
C ARG A 1 5.60 4.97 -29.31
N ASN A 2 4.72 4.50 -28.44
CA ASN A 2 3.29 4.42 -28.78
C ASN A 2 2.56 5.65 -28.20
N THR A 3 2.60 6.76 -28.94
CA THR A 3 1.94 8.01 -28.58
C THR A 3 0.44 7.83 -28.39
N GLN A 4 -0.18 6.87 -29.07
CA GLN A 4 -1.60 6.58 -28.93
C GLN A 4 -1.96 6.03 -27.56
N SER A 5 -1.12 5.16 -26.97
CA SER A 5 -1.32 4.65 -25.61
C SER A 5 -1.26 5.78 -24.58
N PHE A 6 -0.35 6.75 -24.76
CA PHE A 6 -0.26 7.92 -23.89
C PHE A 6 -1.50 8.82 -24.00
N ILE A 7 -1.94 9.13 -25.21
CA ILE A 7 -3.12 9.96 -25.45
C ILE A 7 -4.38 9.27 -24.89
N ALA A 8 -4.54 7.98 -25.13
CA ALA A 8 -5.67 7.21 -24.62
C ALA A 8 -5.68 7.16 -23.08
N SER A 9 -4.52 6.94 -22.45
CA SER A 9 -4.37 6.93 -21.00
C SER A 9 -4.59 8.31 -20.39
N ALA A 10 -4.17 9.37 -21.06
CA ALA A 10 -4.38 10.75 -20.59
C ALA A 10 -5.85 11.18 -20.70
N GLN A 11 -6.60 10.65 -21.66
CA GLN A 11 -8.03 10.91 -21.77
C GLN A 11 -8.85 10.21 -20.70
N ALA A 12 -8.38 9.04 -20.21
CA ALA A 12 -8.93 8.34 -19.07
C ALA A 12 -8.23 8.82 -17.79
N SER A 13 -8.45 10.07 -17.39
CA SER A 13 -7.88 10.61 -16.15
C SER A 13 -8.47 9.97 -14.87
N MET A 14 -9.29 8.94 -15.03
CA MET A 14 -9.85 8.17 -13.92
C MET A 14 -9.03 6.89 -13.67
N PRO A 15 -8.89 6.48 -12.40
CA PRO A 15 -8.32 5.19 -12.07
C PRO A 15 -9.09 4.07 -12.76
N VAL A 16 -8.37 3.14 -13.35
CA VAL A 16 -8.94 1.95 -14.00
C VAL A 16 -8.26 0.70 -13.46
N ASP A 17 -8.97 -0.42 -13.50
CA ASP A 17 -8.39 -1.73 -13.19
C ASP A 17 -7.56 -2.27 -14.38
N SER A 18 -6.96 -3.45 -14.20
CA SER A 18 -6.15 -4.12 -15.24
C SER A 18 -6.94 -4.49 -16.51
N MET A 19 -8.27 -4.48 -16.44
CA MET A 19 -9.16 -4.72 -17.57
C MET A 19 -9.63 -3.41 -18.23
N GLY A 20 -9.12 -2.28 -17.78
CA GLY A 20 -9.52 -0.96 -18.27
C GLY A 20 -10.89 -0.49 -17.78
N LYS A 21 -11.48 -1.16 -16.80
CA LYS A 21 -12.76 -0.76 -16.21
C LYS A 21 -12.55 0.44 -15.27
N PRO A 22 -13.25 1.56 -15.48
CA PRO A 22 -13.13 2.74 -14.62
C PRO A 22 -13.57 2.43 -13.20
N TRP A 23 -12.91 3.08 -12.22
CA TRP A 23 -13.39 3.08 -10.85
C TRP A 23 -14.78 3.70 -10.74
N ASN A 24 -15.62 3.11 -9.90
CA ASN A 24 -16.92 3.69 -9.54
C ASN A 24 -17.23 3.41 -8.06
N GLY A 25 -18.25 4.11 -7.51
CA GLY A 25 -18.63 4.01 -6.10
C GLY A 25 -19.10 2.63 -5.64
N GLU A 26 -19.44 1.73 -6.56
CA GLU A 26 -19.84 0.34 -6.22
C GLU A 26 -18.71 -0.47 -5.58
N TYR A 27 -17.46 -0.04 -5.76
CA TYR A 27 -16.30 -0.68 -5.12
C TYR A 27 -16.12 -0.26 -3.66
N VAL A 28 -16.84 0.75 -3.21
CA VAL A 28 -16.79 1.21 -1.83
C VAL A 28 -17.85 0.48 -1.02
N VAL A 29 -17.42 -0.41 -0.13
CA VAL A 29 -18.32 -1.10 0.79
C VAL A 29 -18.48 -0.26 2.05
N THR A 30 -19.71 0.19 2.28
CA THR A 30 -20.11 0.82 3.54
C THR A 30 -21.51 0.32 3.91
N SER A 31 -21.59 -0.43 4.99
CA SER A 31 -22.84 -1.03 5.45
C SER A 31 -23.58 -0.17 6.47
N GLY A 32 -22.92 0.88 6.99
CA GLY A 32 -23.38 1.66 8.14
C GLY A 32 -23.20 0.94 9.48
N ASN A 33 -22.59 -0.24 9.48
CA ASN A 33 -22.23 -0.99 10.67
C ASN A 33 -20.72 -1.07 10.79
N LEU A 34 -20.15 -0.36 11.78
CA LEU A 34 -18.70 -0.25 11.96
C LEU A 34 -18.01 -1.62 12.04
N VAL A 35 -18.57 -2.56 12.80
CA VAL A 35 -17.94 -3.88 13.00
C VAL A 35 -17.94 -4.67 11.69
N LEU A 36 -19.04 -4.61 10.92
CA LEU A 36 -19.12 -5.28 9.63
C LEU A 36 -18.14 -4.68 8.62
N ASP A 37 -18.02 -3.35 8.60
CA ASP A 37 -17.09 -2.65 7.71
C ASP A 37 -15.62 -2.94 8.09
N LEU A 38 -15.30 -3.01 9.38
CA LEU A 38 -13.98 -3.43 9.85
C LEU A 38 -13.65 -4.88 9.48
N LEU A 39 -14.61 -5.80 9.61
CA LEU A 39 -14.46 -7.20 9.20
C LEU A 39 -14.22 -7.30 7.69
N HIS A 40 -14.98 -6.56 6.89
CA HIS A 40 -14.79 -6.51 5.43
C HIS A 40 -13.37 -6.08 5.07
N ASN A 41 -12.90 -4.98 5.65
CA ASN A 41 -11.55 -4.47 5.39
C ASN A 41 -10.45 -5.41 5.89
N PHE A 42 -10.66 -6.07 7.04
CA PHE A 42 -9.73 -7.07 7.54
C PHE A 42 -9.53 -8.21 6.53
N PHE A 43 -10.61 -8.79 6.02
CA PHE A 43 -10.54 -9.85 5.02
C PHE A 43 -10.01 -9.37 3.66
N LEU A 44 -10.36 -8.15 3.27
CA LEU A 44 -9.84 -7.53 2.05
C LEU A 44 -8.30 -7.43 2.09
N GLU A 45 -7.74 -6.94 3.20
CA GLU A 45 -6.28 -6.85 3.37
C GLU A 45 -5.60 -8.23 3.41
N CYS A 46 -6.25 -9.22 4.01
CA CYS A 46 -5.76 -10.61 3.96
C CYS A 46 -5.71 -11.14 2.52
N GLY A 47 -6.73 -10.89 1.72
CA GLY A 47 -6.77 -11.24 0.29
C GLY A 47 -5.72 -10.46 -0.52
N ALA A 48 -5.60 -9.17 -0.28
CA ALA A 48 -4.61 -8.30 -0.92
C ALA A 48 -3.17 -8.75 -0.64
N ARG A 49 -2.89 -9.27 0.56
CA ARG A 49 -1.60 -9.87 0.88
C ARG A 49 -1.28 -11.06 -0.02
N THR A 50 -2.23 -11.95 -0.23
CA THR A 50 -2.06 -13.11 -1.11
C THR A 50 -1.74 -12.66 -2.56
N HIS A 51 -2.41 -11.63 -3.04
CA HIS A 51 -2.14 -11.07 -4.38
C HIS A 51 -0.74 -10.46 -4.46
N LYS A 52 -0.32 -9.69 -3.46
CA LYS A 52 1.05 -9.12 -3.38
C LYS A 52 2.11 -10.22 -3.41
N MET A 53 1.92 -11.32 -2.67
CA MET A 53 2.84 -12.47 -2.69
C MET A 53 2.95 -13.09 -4.08
N ARG A 54 1.83 -13.26 -4.77
CA ARG A 54 1.83 -13.78 -6.17
C ARG A 54 2.58 -12.86 -7.11
N VAL A 55 2.32 -11.56 -7.06
CA VAL A 55 3.02 -10.58 -7.91
C VAL A 55 4.51 -10.56 -7.59
N TYR A 56 4.90 -10.68 -6.32
CA TYR A 56 6.31 -10.79 -5.91
C TYR A 56 7.01 -11.98 -6.58
N GLU A 57 6.35 -13.14 -6.63
CA GLU A 57 6.90 -14.34 -7.25
C GLU A 57 6.87 -14.32 -8.80
N MET A 58 6.03 -13.45 -9.39
CA MET A 58 5.90 -13.34 -10.84
C MET A 58 6.91 -12.40 -11.50
N THR A 59 7.65 -11.61 -10.72
CA THR A 59 8.62 -10.64 -11.25
C THR A 59 10.01 -10.86 -10.69
N ASP A 60 11.02 -10.76 -11.56
CA ASP A 60 12.43 -10.74 -11.18
C ASP A 60 13.04 -9.34 -11.19
N HIS A 61 12.24 -8.32 -11.56
CA HIS A 61 12.71 -6.95 -11.64
C HIS A 61 13.04 -6.41 -10.23
N PRO A 62 14.28 -5.97 -9.95
CA PRO A 62 14.71 -5.61 -8.58
C PRO A 62 13.87 -4.52 -7.93
N THR A 63 13.61 -3.43 -8.67
CA THR A 63 12.81 -2.30 -8.17
C THR A 63 11.37 -2.71 -7.87
N ALA A 64 10.76 -3.53 -8.74
CA ALA A 64 9.41 -4.03 -8.53
C ALA A 64 9.34 -4.93 -7.29
N ARG A 65 10.29 -5.86 -7.13
CA ARG A 65 10.39 -6.71 -5.94
C ARG A 65 10.59 -5.90 -4.67
N GLU A 66 11.42 -4.89 -4.71
CA GLU A 66 11.65 -4.01 -3.56
C GLU A 66 10.38 -3.27 -3.16
N MET A 67 9.67 -2.68 -4.12
CA MET A 67 8.40 -2.01 -3.87
C MET A 67 7.35 -2.97 -3.31
N ILE A 68 7.20 -4.15 -3.89
CA ILE A 68 6.24 -5.16 -3.41
C ILE A 68 6.65 -5.66 -2.02
N GLY A 69 7.94 -5.85 -1.76
CA GLY A 69 8.46 -6.19 -0.43
C GLY A 69 8.05 -5.17 0.64
N TYR A 70 8.17 -3.88 0.35
CA TYR A 70 7.66 -2.82 1.21
C TYR A 70 6.14 -2.91 1.41
N LEU A 71 5.39 -3.12 0.33
CA LEU A 71 3.93 -3.24 0.39
C LEU A 71 3.46 -4.49 1.15
N LEU A 72 4.24 -5.57 1.15
CA LEU A 72 3.96 -6.76 1.97
C LEU A 72 4.05 -6.44 3.46
N VAL A 73 5.09 -5.71 3.87
CA VAL A 73 5.26 -5.28 5.27
C VAL A 73 4.14 -4.32 5.68
N ARG A 74 3.86 -3.30 4.87
CA ARG A 74 2.79 -2.33 5.18
C ARG A 74 1.40 -2.96 5.16
N GLY A 75 1.14 -3.90 4.27
CA GLY A 75 -0.11 -4.67 4.28
C GLY A 75 -0.29 -5.50 5.54
N GLY A 76 0.79 -6.07 6.07
CA GLY A 76 0.79 -6.72 7.39
C GLY A 76 0.39 -5.76 8.51
N THR A 77 0.93 -4.53 8.50
CA THR A 77 0.55 -3.46 9.43
C THR A 77 -0.95 -3.16 9.38
N HIS A 78 -1.53 -3.06 8.18
CA HIS A 78 -2.97 -2.81 8.02
C HIS A 78 -3.82 -3.95 8.59
N ILE A 79 -3.44 -5.21 8.34
CA ILE A 79 -4.15 -6.38 8.89
C ILE A 79 -4.17 -6.34 10.42
N VAL A 80 -3.02 -6.05 11.05
CA VAL A 80 -2.94 -5.91 12.50
C VAL A 80 -3.78 -4.74 13.00
N ALA A 81 -3.79 -3.60 12.30
CA ALA A 81 -4.59 -2.45 12.68
C ALA A 81 -6.08 -2.75 12.67
N TYR A 82 -6.59 -3.41 11.63
CA TYR A 82 -7.99 -3.84 11.59
C TYR A 82 -8.31 -4.88 12.67
N ALA A 83 -7.41 -5.82 12.94
CA ALA A 83 -7.59 -6.79 14.02
C ALA A 83 -7.69 -6.11 15.40
N ARG A 84 -6.84 -5.12 15.68
CA ARG A 84 -6.89 -4.33 16.93
C ARG A 84 -8.14 -3.47 17.02
N ALA A 85 -8.56 -2.85 15.90
CA ALA A 85 -9.81 -2.09 15.87
C ALA A 85 -11.04 -2.97 16.15
N LEU A 86 -11.08 -4.18 15.59
CA LEU A 86 -12.11 -5.16 15.86
C LEU A 86 -12.11 -5.61 17.32
N GLU A 87 -10.94 -5.88 17.90
CA GLU A 87 -10.79 -6.20 19.31
C GLU A 87 -11.35 -5.08 20.21
N MET A 88 -11.02 -3.83 19.89
CA MET A 88 -11.53 -2.68 20.63
C MET A 88 -13.06 -2.53 20.50
N ALA A 89 -13.62 -2.78 19.32
CA ALA A 89 -15.04 -2.63 19.04
C ALA A 89 -15.90 -3.77 19.60
N THR A 90 -15.35 -4.98 19.71
CA THR A 90 -16.11 -6.19 20.03
C THR A 90 -15.67 -6.87 21.32
N GLY A 91 -14.50 -6.57 21.85
CA GLY A 91 -13.86 -7.31 22.94
C GLY A 91 -13.28 -8.68 22.53
N VAL A 92 -13.34 -9.03 21.24
CA VAL A 92 -12.83 -10.30 20.71
C VAL A 92 -11.42 -10.12 20.15
N ASP A 93 -10.46 -10.88 20.66
CA ASP A 93 -9.09 -10.87 20.17
C ASP A 93 -8.98 -11.54 18.80
N VAL A 94 -9.15 -10.74 17.75
CA VAL A 94 -9.10 -11.18 16.36
C VAL A 94 -7.64 -11.47 15.92
N THR A 95 -6.65 -11.01 16.67
CA THR A 95 -5.23 -11.30 16.36
C THR A 95 -4.92 -12.80 16.47
N LYS A 96 -5.70 -13.55 17.21
CA LYS A 96 -5.59 -15.02 17.28
C LYS A 96 -5.87 -15.73 15.95
N MET A 97 -6.51 -15.05 15.01
CA MET A 97 -6.73 -15.57 13.65
C MET A 97 -5.53 -15.34 12.73
N LEU A 98 -4.52 -14.57 13.13
CA LEU A 98 -3.43 -14.10 12.27
C LEU A 98 -2.36 -15.14 11.89
N PRO A 99 -2.27 -16.36 12.43
CA PRO A 99 -1.54 -17.40 11.72
C PRO A 99 -2.10 -17.70 10.32
N ILE A 100 -3.34 -17.25 10.03
CA ILE A 100 -4.02 -17.37 8.74
C ILE A 100 -4.60 -16.00 8.37
N PRO A 101 -3.92 -15.20 7.53
CA PRO A 101 -2.65 -15.43 6.82
C PRO A 101 -1.42 -15.25 7.71
N ASN A 102 -0.35 -15.97 7.37
CA ASN A 102 0.97 -15.72 7.96
C ASN A 102 1.46 -14.32 7.57
N LEU A 103 1.80 -13.49 8.57
CA LEU A 103 2.27 -12.12 8.37
C LEU A 103 3.81 -12.00 8.35
N ASP A 104 4.55 -13.11 8.53
CA ASP A 104 6.00 -13.09 8.50
C ASP A 104 6.51 -12.81 7.08
N ASN A 105 7.11 -11.66 6.89
CA ASN A 105 7.66 -11.22 5.60
C ASN A 105 9.16 -11.53 5.44
N ARG A 106 9.83 -12.07 6.47
CA ARG A 106 11.27 -12.36 6.43
C ARG A 106 11.66 -13.42 5.42
N VAL A 107 10.70 -14.20 4.94
CA VAL A 107 10.87 -15.16 3.85
C VAL A 107 11.08 -14.50 2.48
N PHE A 108 10.69 -13.24 2.34
CA PHE A 108 10.86 -12.45 1.11
C PHE A 108 12.11 -11.58 1.23
N ASP A 109 13.11 -11.83 0.41
CA ASP A 109 14.44 -11.21 0.54
C ASP A 109 14.38 -9.68 0.60
N THR A 110 13.60 -9.05 -0.27
CA THR A 110 13.49 -7.59 -0.30
C THR A 110 12.61 -7.02 0.80
N ALA A 111 11.71 -7.81 1.40
CA ALA A 111 10.88 -7.38 2.52
C ALA A 111 11.63 -7.43 3.86
N ARG A 112 12.59 -8.34 3.99
CA ARG A 112 13.35 -8.58 5.24
C ARG A 112 13.94 -7.29 5.80
N LYS A 113 14.57 -6.46 4.96
CA LYS A 113 15.16 -5.19 5.38
C LYS A 113 14.14 -4.20 5.98
N PHE A 114 12.92 -4.23 5.52
CA PHE A 114 11.85 -3.36 6.03
C PHE A 114 11.29 -3.89 7.36
N GLU A 115 11.25 -5.20 7.54
CA GLU A 115 10.96 -5.81 8.85
C GLU A 115 12.05 -5.49 9.87
N GLU A 116 13.32 -5.60 9.49
CA GLU A 116 14.47 -5.25 10.34
C GLU A 116 14.51 -3.76 10.73
N GLN A 117 13.93 -2.90 9.90
CA GLN A 117 13.70 -1.48 10.22
C GLN A 117 12.49 -1.24 11.14
N GLY A 118 11.76 -2.29 11.51
CA GLY A 118 10.58 -2.20 12.36
C GLY A 118 9.33 -1.61 11.67
N LEU A 119 9.33 -1.50 10.33
CA LEU A 119 8.22 -0.87 9.61
C LEU A 119 6.89 -1.65 9.68
N GLY A 120 6.94 -2.94 10.03
CA GLY A 120 5.76 -3.75 10.32
C GLY A 120 5.03 -3.34 11.61
N ASN A 121 5.74 -2.71 12.54
CA ASN A 121 5.25 -2.37 13.87
C ASN A 121 4.85 -0.89 14.01
N VAL A 122 4.98 -0.10 12.93
CA VAL A 122 4.79 1.34 12.96
C VAL A 122 3.54 1.77 12.20
N LEU A 123 2.69 2.60 12.82
CA LEU A 123 1.74 3.45 12.13
C LEU A 123 2.24 4.89 12.07
N PHE A 124 2.06 5.53 10.91
CA PHE A 124 2.37 6.94 10.70
C PHE A 124 1.09 7.77 10.77
N THR A 125 1.12 8.88 11.49
CA THR A 125 0.02 9.83 11.56
C THR A 125 0.42 11.11 10.86
N TRP A 126 -0.18 11.40 9.73
CA TRP A 126 0.09 12.62 8.94
C TRP A 126 -0.99 13.69 9.04
N ASN A 127 -2.01 13.46 9.85
CA ASN A 127 -3.06 14.43 10.14
C ASN A 127 -3.23 14.56 11.66
N TYR A 128 -2.51 15.50 12.25
CA TYR A 128 -2.36 15.69 13.69
C TYR A 128 -3.59 16.27 14.36
N GLU A 129 -4.38 17.06 13.64
CA GLU A 129 -5.55 17.76 14.16
C GLU A 129 -6.86 17.04 13.84
N GLY A 130 -6.77 15.90 13.16
CA GLY A 130 -7.92 15.19 12.62
C GLY A 130 -8.25 13.87 13.28
N ASP A 131 -8.79 12.99 12.49
CA ASP A 131 -9.40 11.71 12.90
C ASP A 131 -8.40 10.69 13.46
N TYR A 132 -7.10 10.92 13.30
CA TYR A 132 -6.04 9.99 13.73
C TYR A 132 -5.45 10.29 15.11
N LYS A 133 -5.90 11.32 15.81
CA LYS A 133 -5.37 11.71 17.13
C LYS A 133 -5.46 10.61 18.19
N ASP A 134 -6.37 9.65 18.01
CA ASP A 134 -6.65 8.57 18.96
C ASP A 134 -6.17 7.21 18.47
N ILE A 135 -5.36 7.15 17.41
CA ILE A 135 -4.90 5.88 16.80
C ILE A 135 -4.06 5.04 17.79
N ASP A 136 -3.40 5.66 18.75
CA ASP A 136 -2.66 5.01 19.83
C ASP A 136 -3.54 4.19 20.77
N LYS A 137 -4.85 4.46 20.81
CA LYS A 137 -5.81 3.65 21.56
C LYS A 137 -6.00 2.26 20.93
N ILE A 138 -5.83 2.17 19.59
CA ILE A 138 -5.94 0.95 18.80
C ILE A 138 -4.56 0.33 18.60
N TRP A 139 -3.57 1.14 18.17
CA TRP A 139 -2.22 0.70 17.85
C TRP A 139 -1.33 0.69 19.08
N LYS A 140 -1.47 -0.35 19.89
CA LYS A 140 -0.74 -0.53 21.15
C LYS A 140 -0.53 -1.99 21.49
N GLY A 141 0.39 -2.23 22.43
CA GLY A 141 0.74 -3.59 22.88
C GLY A 141 1.74 -4.27 21.95
N PRO A 142 1.91 -5.59 22.07
CA PRO A 142 2.83 -6.33 21.23
C PRO A 142 2.25 -6.63 19.86
N HIS A 143 3.13 -6.65 18.85
CA HIS A 143 2.78 -7.16 17.53
C HIS A 143 2.47 -8.67 17.62
N PRO A 144 1.37 -9.15 17.05
CA PRO A 144 0.91 -10.55 17.26
C PRO A 144 1.85 -11.62 16.72
N THR A 145 2.74 -11.29 15.78
CA THR A 145 3.68 -12.24 15.17
C THR A 145 5.11 -12.09 15.73
N THR A 146 5.58 -10.85 15.90
CA THR A 146 6.98 -10.57 16.31
C THR A 146 7.15 -10.36 17.81
N ASN A 147 6.04 -10.09 18.50
CA ASN A 147 6.00 -9.68 19.92
C ASN A 147 6.72 -8.36 20.24
N GLU A 148 7.11 -7.61 19.23
CA GLU A 148 7.68 -6.28 19.37
C GLU A 148 6.59 -5.24 19.66
N PRO A 149 6.91 -4.10 20.30
CA PRO A 149 5.92 -3.08 20.60
C PRO A 149 5.37 -2.43 19.33
N LEU A 150 4.06 -2.21 19.29
CA LEU A 150 3.40 -1.39 18.27
C LEU A 150 3.66 0.08 18.59
N VAL A 151 4.10 0.86 17.61
CA VAL A 151 4.53 2.25 17.78
C VAL A 151 3.78 3.16 16.80
N VAL A 152 3.31 4.29 17.29
CA VAL A 152 2.79 5.38 16.44
C VAL A 152 3.89 6.42 16.27
N ILE A 153 4.18 6.78 15.02
CA ILE A 153 5.14 7.83 14.68
C ILE A 153 4.39 9.00 14.04
N GLU A 154 4.65 10.17 14.58
CA GLU A 154 4.14 11.42 14.04
C GLU A 154 4.91 11.78 12.75
N GLY A 155 4.19 12.07 11.67
CA GLY A 155 4.76 12.44 10.37
C GLY A 155 4.68 11.35 9.32
N MET A 156 5.22 11.69 8.16
CA MET A 156 5.29 10.78 7.03
C MET A 156 6.49 9.83 7.17
N PRO A 157 6.41 8.61 6.61
CA PRO A 157 7.59 7.78 6.51
C PRO A 157 8.67 8.49 5.70
N LYS A 158 9.93 8.30 6.08
CA LYS A 158 11.04 8.84 5.29
C LYS A 158 10.99 8.21 3.91
N GLY A 159 11.00 9.06 2.87
CA GLY A 159 11.11 8.61 1.50
C GLY A 159 12.43 7.85 1.25
N GLY A 160 12.38 6.87 0.39
CA GLY A 160 13.57 6.18 -0.12
C GLY A 160 14.23 6.95 -1.27
N LYS A 161 15.38 6.43 -1.73
CA LYS A 161 16.00 6.90 -2.98
C LYS A 161 15.03 6.60 -4.14
N VAL A 162 14.79 7.60 -4.96
CA VAL A 162 14.04 7.39 -6.22
C VAL A 162 14.88 6.45 -7.10
N PRO A 163 14.28 5.38 -7.66
CA PRO A 163 14.98 4.49 -8.58
C PRO A 163 15.52 5.28 -9.77
N ASP A 164 16.68 4.87 -10.27
CA ASP A 164 17.19 5.39 -11.52
C ASP A 164 16.30 4.88 -12.66
N LEU A 165 15.69 5.79 -13.39
CA LEU A 165 14.79 5.45 -14.49
C LEU A 165 15.53 4.84 -15.69
N ASP A 166 16.86 5.04 -15.77
CA ASP A 166 17.69 4.40 -16.78
C ASP A 166 17.82 2.88 -16.58
N GLU A 167 17.52 2.38 -15.37
CA GLU A 167 17.45 0.95 -15.07
C GLU A 167 16.14 0.29 -15.51
N LEU A 168 15.13 1.07 -15.91
CA LEU A 168 13.86 0.54 -16.35
C LEU A 168 14.00 0.02 -17.79
N PRO A 169 13.55 -1.23 -18.07
CA PRO A 169 13.46 -1.72 -19.43
C PRO A 169 12.64 -0.76 -20.30
N GLU A 170 13.10 -0.50 -21.51
CA GLU A 170 12.44 0.43 -22.44
C GLU A 170 10.98 0.08 -22.70
N GLU A 171 10.65 -1.20 -22.66
CA GLU A 171 9.29 -1.73 -22.81
C GLU A 171 8.32 -1.32 -21.68
N PHE A 172 8.83 -0.98 -20.50
CA PHE A 172 8.04 -0.47 -19.37
C PHE A 172 8.08 1.06 -19.25
N ALA A 173 8.90 1.71 -20.05
CA ALA A 173 8.93 3.16 -20.09
C ALA A 173 7.62 3.69 -20.71
N PRO A 174 7.04 4.79 -20.19
CA PRO A 174 5.78 5.33 -20.72
C PRO A 174 5.92 5.94 -22.14
N GLY A 175 6.96 5.66 -22.85
CA GLY A 175 7.19 6.11 -24.22
C GLY A 175 7.49 7.61 -24.37
N ILE A 176 7.48 8.36 -23.27
CA ILE A 176 7.80 9.80 -23.22
C ILE A 176 8.84 9.99 -22.13
N GLY A 177 10.01 10.47 -22.52
CA GLY A 177 11.07 10.78 -21.56
C GLY A 177 10.69 11.97 -20.66
N PRO A 178 11.33 12.12 -19.47
CA PRO A 178 11.08 13.23 -18.57
C PRO A 178 11.22 14.60 -19.23
N ASP A 179 12.21 14.77 -20.10
CA ASP A 179 12.45 16.03 -20.83
C ASP A 179 11.34 16.33 -21.83
N GLU A 180 10.87 15.31 -22.54
CA GLU A 180 9.74 15.43 -23.47
C GLU A 180 8.44 15.77 -22.73
N PHE A 181 8.23 15.16 -21.56
CA PHE A 181 7.09 15.50 -20.68
C PHE A 181 7.16 16.96 -20.22
N GLN A 182 8.33 17.44 -19.81
CA GLN A 182 8.52 18.84 -19.42
C GLN A 182 8.28 19.81 -20.58
N MET A 183 8.71 19.46 -21.79
CA MET A 183 8.45 20.28 -22.99
C MET A 183 6.96 20.33 -23.31
N ILE A 184 6.23 19.23 -23.15
CA ILE A 184 4.79 19.18 -23.34
C ILE A 184 4.10 20.06 -22.29
N ALA A 185 4.47 19.93 -21.02
CA ALA A 185 3.91 20.73 -19.92
C ALA A 185 4.13 22.24 -20.15
N LYS A 186 5.33 22.66 -20.56
CA LYS A 186 5.64 24.06 -20.90
C LYS A 186 4.78 24.57 -22.04
N ARG A 187 4.57 23.77 -23.10
CA ARG A 187 3.71 24.15 -24.23
C ARG A 187 2.25 24.30 -23.81
N LEU A 188 1.76 23.42 -22.95
CA LEU A 188 0.40 23.51 -22.43
C LEU A 188 0.21 24.78 -21.60
N MET A 189 1.15 25.08 -20.70
CA MET A 189 1.10 26.30 -19.88
C MET A 189 1.17 27.59 -20.69
N ALA A 190 1.91 27.60 -21.80
CA ALA A 190 2.03 28.78 -22.66
C ALA A 190 0.75 29.08 -23.46
N ASN A 191 -0.17 28.11 -23.58
CA ASN A 191 -1.40 28.22 -24.34
C ASN A 191 -2.65 28.35 -23.43
N MET A 192 -2.47 28.42 -22.13
CA MET A 192 -3.50 28.73 -21.13
C MET A 192 -3.48 30.21 -20.75
#